data_3ca8fc6fc445e595870ba140841c9cd8
#
_entry.id   3ca8fc6fc445e595870ba140841c9cd8
#
_cell.length_a   1.000
_cell.length_b   1.000
_cell.length_c   1.000
_cell.angle_alpha   90.00
_cell.angle_beta   90.00
_cell.angle_gamma   90.00
#
_symmetry.space_group_name_H-M   'P 1'
#
loop_
_entity.id
_entity.type
_entity.pdbx_description
1 polymer ?
#
loop_
_entity_poly.entity_id
_entity_poly.type
_entity_poly.pdbx_seq_one_letter_code
_entity_poly.pdbx_strand_id
1 'polypeptide(L)'
;MLSLTLQTTASDTILFIGGGAVAERRLALCLQEPCQCIVISPVITEQMKSWYEDDRFVWHNTIFTDEYIDMVKRCKLLFICTDNTAVNDYVEAISRKYGVWLNRADDATSCDFTVPSTIDIGDLHIAISANNGGPRINRLVKRDMMNRYSELQIAIPRLKIMREEVKLLIPSVEERSQFWRTYLGESEFQAILKGQWPLIEEKLHHAISGIRTKS
;
A
#
# COMPACT_ATOMS: atom_id res chain seq x y z
N MET A 1 -16.82 3.89 7.58
CA MET A 1 -15.64 3.18 7.01
C MET A 1 -14.43 3.52 7.85
N LEU A 2 -13.66 2.52 8.29
CA LEU A 2 -12.40 2.70 9.02
C LEU A 2 -11.23 2.55 8.03
N SER A 3 -10.32 3.52 7.97
CA SER A 3 -9.14 3.45 7.11
C SER A 3 -7.97 2.85 7.91
N LEU A 4 -7.41 1.78 7.38
CA LEU A 4 -6.27 1.06 7.96
C LEU A 4 -5.19 0.88 6.91
N THR A 5 -3.93 0.86 7.34
CA THR A 5 -2.81 0.39 6.53
C THR A 5 -2.43 -1.00 7.01
N LEU A 6 -2.54 -1.99 6.14
CA LEU A 6 -2.19 -3.37 6.44
C LEU A 6 -0.70 -3.57 6.17
N GLN A 7 0.03 -4.05 7.17
CA GLN A 7 1.40 -4.53 6.98
C GLN A 7 1.39 -6.03 6.69
N THR A 8 2.19 -6.41 5.71
CA THR A 8 2.39 -7.81 5.33
C THR A 8 3.84 -8.25 5.57
N THR A 9 4.03 -9.55 5.68
CA THR A 9 5.33 -10.20 5.85
C THR A 9 5.47 -11.34 4.85
N ALA A 10 6.66 -11.84 4.65
CA ALA A 10 6.92 -12.97 3.75
C ALA A 10 6.18 -14.27 4.13
N SER A 11 5.67 -14.38 5.37
CA SER A 11 4.85 -15.50 5.82
C SER A 11 3.35 -15.33 5.56
N ASP A 12 2.91 -14.11 5.20
CA ASP A 12 1.51 -13.86 4.91
C ASP A 12 1.15 -14.31 3.48
N THR A 13 0.01 -14.96 3.33
CA THR A 13 -0.52 -15.36 2.03
C THR A 13 -1.72 -14.51 1.66
N ILE A 14 -1.72 -14.00 0.42
CA ILE A 14 -2.87 -13.35 -0.22
C ILE A 14 -3.35 -14.26 -1.33
N LEU A 15 -4.63 -14.68 -1.23
CA LEU A 15 -5.23 -15.65 -2.15
C LEU A 15 -6.18 -14.96 -3.13
N PHE A 16 -6.08 -15.31 -4.40
CA PHE A 16 -6.93 -14.82 -5.47
C PHE A 16 -7.69 -16.00 -6.10
N ILE A 17 -9.01 -15.91 -6.18
CA ILE A 17 -9.86 -16.83 -6.93
C ILE A 17 -10.32 -16.11 -8.17
N GLY A 18 -9.82 -16.56 -9.34
CA GLY A 18 -9.99 -15.90 -10.64
C GLY A 18 -8.73 -15.19 -11.12
N GLY A 19 -8.53 -15.11 -12.44
CA GLY A 19 -7.33 -14.59 -13.10
C GLY A 19 -7.59 -13.52 -14.18
N GLY A 20 -8.75 -12.87 -14.13
CA GLY A 20 -9.13 -11.82 -15.08
C GLY A 20 -8.54 -10.45 -14.74
N ALA A 21 -8.92 -9.40 -15.51
CA ALA A 21 -8.40 -8.04 -15.38
C ALA A 21 -8.60 -7.41 -13.98
N VAL A 22 -9.61 -7.86 -13.22
CA VAL A 22 -9.82 -7.38 -11.83
C VAL A 22 -8.78 -7.99 -10.91
N ALA A 23 -8.52 -9.31 -11.04
CA ALA A 23 -7.48 -10.01 -10.29
C ALA A 23 -6.09 -9.42 -10.60
N GLU A 24 -5.78 -9.20 -11.88
CA GLU A 24 -4.53 -8.58 -12.33
C GLU A 24 -4.24 -7.26 -11.62
N ARG A 25 -5.21 -6.32 -11.63
CA ARG A 25 -5.04 -5.02 -10.98
C ARG A 25 -4.80 -5.10 -9.48
N ARG A 26 -5.44 -6.06 -8.80
CA ARG A 26 -5.28 -6.26 -7.35
C ARG A 26 -3.98 -6.99 -7.03
N LEU A 27 -3.63 -7.99 -7.84
CA LEU A 27 -2.38 -8.71 -7.74
C LEU A 27 -1.17 -7.77 -7.92
N ALA A 28 -1.23 -6.86 -8.90
CA ALA A 28 -0.17 -5.87 -9.14
C ALA A 28 0.19 -5.04 -7.89
N LEU A 29 -0.78 -4.73 -7.05
CA LEU A 29 -0.55 -4.02 -5.78
C LEU A 29 0.11 -4.94 -4.75
N CYS A 30 -0.37 -6.18 -4.62
CA CYS A 30 0.16 -7.13 -3.64
C CYS A 30 1.57 -7.60 -3.97
N LEU A 31 1.94 -7.66 -5.26
CA LEU A 31 3.29 -8.04 -5.71
C LEU A 31 4.38 -7.01 -5.34
N GLN A 32 4.03 -5.85 -4.84
CA GLN A 32 4.97 -4.84 -4.34
C GLN A 32 5.27 -5.01 -2.85
N GLU A 33 4.51 -5.86 -2.18
CA GLU A 33 4.58 -6.08 -0.74
C GLU A 33 5.29 -7.40 -0.40
N PRO A 34 5.90 -7.52 0.78
CA PRO A 34 6.58 -8.74 1.22
C PRO A 34 5.56 -9.82 1.64
N CYS A 35 4.78 -10.35 0.69
CA CYS A 35 3.80 -11.41 0.94
C CYS A 35 3.84 -12.44 -0.18
N GLN A 36 3.30 -13.62 0.08
CA GLN A 36 3.10 -14.65 -0.93
C GLN A 36 1.73 -14.46 -1.60
N CYS A 37 1.72 -14.31 -2.92
CA CYS A 37 0.49 -14.26 -3.69
C CYS A 37 0.23 -15.61 -4.34
N ILE A 38 -1.00 -16.13 -4.21
CA ILE A 38 -1.44 -17.39 -4.83
C ILE A 38 -2.69 -17.08 -5.66
N VAL A 39 -2.71 -17.54 -6.90
CA VAL A 39 -3.85 -17.39 -7.81
C VAL A 39 -4.38 -18.78 -8.18
N ILE A 40 -5.68 -18.99 -8.01
CA ILE A 40 -6.40 -20.19 -8.46
C ILE A 40 -7.33 -19.76 -9.60
N SER A 41 -7.00 -20.15 -10.81
CA SER A 41 -7.77 -19.84 -12.02
C SER A 41 -7.35 -20.72 -13.18
N PRO A 42 -8.28 -21.21 -14.02
CA PRO A 42 -7.91 -21.96 -15.23
C PRO A 42 -7.26 -21.08 -16.29
N VAL A 43 -7.47 -19.77 -16.22
CA VAL A 43 -6.90 -18.80 -17.17
C VAL A 43 -6.45 -17.57 -16.42
N ILE A 44 -5.32 -17.00 -16.80
CA ILE A 44 -4.82 -15.70 -16.32
C ILE A 44 -4.54 -14.79 -17.52
N THR A 45 -4.45 -13.47 -17.27
CA THR A 45 -4.12 -12.50 -18.32
C THR A 45 -2.68 -12.65 -18.82
N GLU A 46 -2.36 -12.09 -19.98
CA GLU A 46 -0.98 -12.09 -20.53
C GLU A 46 0.00 -11.39 -19.58
N GLN A 47 -0.42 -10.30 -18.94
CA GLN A 47 0.42 -9.61 -17.95
C GLN A 47 0.70 -10.51 -16.72
N MET A 48 -0.29 -11.24 -16.25
CA MET A 48 -0.11 -12.17 -15.14
C MET A 48 0.78 -13.35 -15.55
N LYS A 49 0.73 -13.81 -16.82
CA LYS A 49 1.65 -14.85 -17.32
C LYS A 49 3.10 -14.38 -17.23
N SER A 50 3.39 -13.15 -17.68
CA SER A 50 4.73 -12.57 -17.56
C SER A 50 5.20 -12.54 -16.10
N TRP A 51 4.35 -12.12 -15.15
CA TRP A 51 4.71 -12.12 -13.72
C TRP A 51 4.90 -13.53 -13.15
N TYR A 52 4.17 -14.52 -13.67
CA TYR A 52 4.32 -15.92 -13.28
C TYR A 52 5.66 -16.49 -13.80
N GLU A 53 6.05 -16.17 -15.03
CA GLU A 53 7.34 -16.55 -15.63
C GLU A 53 8.52 -15.93 -14.86
N ASP A 54 8.32 -14.78 -14.22
CA ASP A 54 9.27 -14.11 -13.34
C ASP A 54 9.21 -14.61 -11.87
N ASP A 55 8.52 -15.71 -11.59
CA ASP A 55 8.34 -16.33 -10.26
C ASP A 55 7.75 -15.39 -9.19
N ARG A 56 6.94 -14.40 -9.60
CA ARG A 56 6.42 -13.38 -8.67
C ARG A 56 5.20 -13.83 -7.86
N PHE A 57 4.54 -14.91 -8.26
CA PHE A 57 3.42 -15.52 -7.53
C PHE A 57 3.24 -16.99 -7.89
N VAL A 58 2.47 -17.72 -7.11
CA VAL A 58 2.11 -19.12 -7.37
C VAL A 58 0.79 -19.18 -8.13
N TRP A 59 0.75 -19.91 -9.26
CA TRP A 59 -0.45 -20.11 -10.04
C TRP A 59 -0.88 -21.58 -10.05
N HIS A 60 -2.10 -21.82 -9.56
CA HIS A 60 -2.78 -23.10 -9.73
C HIS A 60 -3.71 -23.00 -10.97
N ASN A 61 -3.28 -23.61 -12.07
CA ASN A 61 -4.03 -23.61 -13.34
C ASN A 61 -5.21 -24.56 -13.26
N THR A 62 -6.25 -24.19 -12.51
CA THR A 62 -7.47 -24.99 -12.30
C THR A 62 -8.60 -24.10 -11.77
N ILE A 63 -9.83 -24.67 -11.77
CA ILE A 63 -10.97 -24.06 -11.06
C ILE A 63 -10.83 -24.28 -9.55
N PHE A 64 -11.51 -23.44 -8.75
CA PHE A 64 -11.59 -23.63 -7.32
C PHE A 64 -12.38 -24.91 -6.97
N THR A 65 -11.82 -25.74 -6.08
CA THR A 65 -12.43 -26.97 -5.56
C THR A 65 -12.20 -27.07 -4.05
N ASP A 66 -12.80 -28.05 -3.40
CA ASP A 66 -12.66 -28.27 -1.95
C ASP A 66 -11.23 -28.52 -1.48
N GLU A 67 -10.36 -28.97 -2.36
CA GLU A 67 -8.91 -29.14 -2.09
C GLU A 67 -8.23 -27.84 -1.67
N TYR A 68 -8.77 -26.69 -2.07
CA TYR A 68 -8.21 -25.37 -1.77
C TYR A 68 -8.80 -24.71 -0.52
N ILE A 69 -9.75 -25.36 0.17
CA ILE A 69 -10.38 -24.80 1.39
C ILE A 69 -9.33 -24.49 2.46
N ASP A 70 -8.30 -25.32 2.60
CA ASP A 70 -7.24 -25.07 3.60
C ASP A 70 -6.37 -23.86 3.26
N MET A 71 -6.22 -23.52 1.98
CA MET A 71 -5.58 -22.26 1.57
C MET A 71 -6.44 -21.06 1.96
N VAL A 72 -7.76 -21.12 1.75
CA VAL A 72 -8.69 -20.06 2.20
C VAL A 72 -8.60 -19.87 3.70
N LYS A 73 -8.59 -20.94 4.50
CA LYS A 73 -8.51 -20.86 5.97
C LYS A 73 -7.24 -20.15 6.48
N ARG A 74 -6.14 -20.27 5.73
CA ARG A 74 -4.81 -19.81 6.16
C ARG A 74 -4.40 -18.48 5.54
N CYS A 75 -5.09 -18.02 4.50
CA CYS A 75 -4.72 -16.76 3.88
C CYS A 75 -5.09 -15.56 4.77
N LYS A 76 -4.28 -14.52 4.68
CA LYS A 76 -4.50 -13.26 5.40
C LYS A 76 -5.59 -12.43 4.76
N LEU A 77 -5.61 -12.40 3.42
CA LEU A 77 -6.62 -11.73 2.62
C LEU A 77 -7.07 -12.64 1.48
N LEU A 78 -8.34 -12.57 1.15
CA LEU A 78 -8.95 -13.29 0.04
C LEU A 78 -9.56 -12.30 -0.96
N PHE A 79 -9.18 -12.45 -2.23
CA PHE A 79 -9.81 -11.75 -3.35
C PHE A 79 -10.60 -12.73 -4.20
N ILE A 80 -11.91 -12.51 -4.32
CA ILE A 80 -12.82 -13.28 -5.17
C ILE A 80 -13.08 -12.45 -6.43
N CYS A 81 -12.55 -12.89 -7.57
CA CYS A 81 -12.50 -12.15 -8.83
C CYS A 81 -12.98 -12.98 -10.03
N THR A 82 -13.85 -13.97 -9.81
CA THR A 82 -14.42 -14.77 -10.91
C THR A 82 -15.71 -14.13 -11.42
N ASP A 83 -16.13 -14.53 -12.60
CA ASP A 83 -17.43 -14.23 -13.20
C ASP A 83 -18.51 -15.28 -12.86
N ASN A 84 -18.14 -16.33 -12.10
CA ASN A 84 -19.03 -17.39 -11.67
C ASN A 84 -19.59 -17.11 -10.28
N THR A 85 -20.81 -16.59 -10.21
CA THR A 85 -21.48 -16.23 -8.95
C THR A 85 -21.58 -17.40 -7.98
N ALA A 86 -21.85 -18.62 -8.46
CA ALA A 86 -21.96 -19.80 -7.59
C ALA A 86 -20.63 -20.15 -6.91
N VAL A 87 -19.51 -20.01 -7.62
CA VAL A 87 -18.17 -20.14 -7.04
C VAL A 87 -17.91 -19.03 -6.04
N ASN A 88 -18.25 -17.78 -6.40
CA ASN A 88 -18.08 -16.63 -5.52
C ASN A 88 -18.84 -16.79 -4.21
N ASP A 89 -20.12 -17.20 -4.26
CA ASP A 89 -20.97 -17.45 -3.09
C ASP A 89 -20.42 -18.58 -2.22
N TYR A 90 -19.95 -19.65 -2.84
CA TYR A 90 -19.37 -20.78 -2.13
C TYR A 90 -18.08 -20.39 -1.39
N VAL A 91 -17.17 -19.72 -2.07
CA VAL A 91 -15.90 -19.25 -1.47
C VAL A 91 -16.15 -18.23 -0.39
N GLU A 92 -17.12 -17.33 -0.55
CA GLU A 92 -17.55 -16.39 0.48
C GLU A 92 -18.07 -17.13 1.72
N ALA A 93 -18.93 -18.12 1.58
CA ALA A 93 -19.44 -18.90 2.70
C ALA A 93 -18.31 -19.58 3.50
N ILE A 94 -17.29 -20.10 2.81
CA ILE A 94 -16.09 -20.64 3.45
C ILE A 94 -15.34 -19.55 4.19
N SER A 95 -15.08 -18.40 3.57
CA SER A 95 -14.38 -17.27 4.17
C SER A 95 -15.09 -16.81 5.45
N ARG A 96 -16.41 -16.62 5.42
CA ARG A 96 -17.22 -16.24 6.58
C ARG A 96 -17.13 -17.25 7.73
N LYS A 97 -17.18 -18.55 7.40
CA LYS A 97 -17.07 -19.62 8.38
C LYS A 97 -15.75 -19.59 9.15
N TYR A 98 -14.67 -19.18 8.50
CA TYR A 98 -13.32 -19.17 9.09
C TYR A 98 -12.82 -17.77 9.49
N GLY A 99 -13.62 -16.72 9.31
CA GLY A 99 -13.27 -15.36 9.68
C GLY A 99 -12.16 -14.73 8.83
N VAL A 100 -12.02 -15.18 7.57
CA VAL A 100 -11.05 -14.64 6.62
C VAL A 100 -11.59 -13.38 5.97
N TRP A 101 -10.83 -12.32 5.94
CA TRP A 101 -11.24 -11.06 5.30
C TRP A 101 -11.24 -11.22 3.79
N LEU A 102 -12.38 -10.91 3.20
CA LEU A 102 -12.58 -11.03 1.75
C LEU A 102 -12.89 -9.70 1.07
N ASN A 103 -12.47 -9.60 -0.17
CA ASN A 103 -12.93 -8.60 -1.13
C ASN A 103 -13.48 -9.29 -2.37
N ARG A 104 -14.75 -9.10 -2.63
CA ARG A 104 -15.49 -9.69 -3.73
C ARG A 104 -15.69 -8.66 -4.85
N ALA A 105 -15.40 -9.02 -6.09
CA ALA A 105 -15.38 -8.09 -7.22
C ALA A 105 -16.77 -7.75 -7.76
N ASP A 106 -17.70 -8.69 -7.69
CA ASP A 106 -19.07 -8.60 -8.20
C ASP A 106 -20.07 -8.07 -7.17
N ASP A 107 -19.73 -8.10 -5.86
CA ASP A 107 -20.60 -7.62 -4.79
C ASP A 107 -19.84 -6.82 -3.75
N ALA A 108 -19.97 -5.48 -3.80
CA ALA A 108 -19.33 -4.59 -2.86
C ALA A 108 -19.90 -4.68 -1.43
N THR A 109 -21.13 -5.18 -1.27
CA THR A 109 -21.80 -5.29 0.04
C THR A 109 -21.26 -6.45 0.87
N SER A 110 -20.75 -7.47 0.21
CA SER A 110 -20.11 -8.63 0.83
C SER A 110 -18.64 -8.42 1.21
N CYS A 111 -18.06 -7.24 0.93
CA CYS A 111 -16.65 -6.99 1.18
C CYS A 111 -16.36 -6.60 2.63
N ASP A 112 -15.38 -7.24 3.27
CA ASP A 112 -14.84 -6.82 4.58
C ASP A 112 -13.91 -5.61 4.44
N PHE A 113 -13.26 -5.46 3.29
CA PHE A 113 -12.36 -4.36 2.97
C PHE A 113 -12.48 -3.94 1.52
N THR A 114 -12.08 -2.71 1.25
CA THR A 114 -11.97 -2.17 -0.12
C THR A 114 -10.53 -1.74 -0.39
N VAL A 115 -10.12 -1.85 -1.65
CA VAL A 115 -8.81 -1.36 -2.10
C VAL A 115 -8.97 0.06 -2.60
N PRO A 116 -8.43 1.07 -1.90
CA PRO A 116 -8.50 2.46 -2.32
C PRO A 116 -7.62 2.70 -3.56
N SER A 117 -7.82 3.82 -4.23
CA SER A 117 -6.85 4.30 -5.21
C SER A 117 -5.60 4.80 -4.48
N THR A 118 -4.43 4.28 -4.80
CA THR A 118 -3.16 4.67 -4.16
C THR A 118 -2.33 5.58 -5.04
N ILE A 119 -1.51 6.39 -4.39
CA ILE A 119 -0.46 7.22 -4.96
C ILE A 119 0.81 6.93 -4.19
N ASP A 120 1.87 6.65 -4.93
CA ASP A 120 3.21 6.45 -4.39
C ASP A 120 4.13 7.54 -4.94
N ILE A 121 4.71 8.32 -4.02
CA ILE A 121 5.66 9.40 -4.30
C ILE A 121 6.91 9.11 -3.47
N GLY A 122 7.76 8.22 -3.98
CA GLY A 122 8.84 7.64 -3.19
C GLY A 122 8.28 6.93 -1.95
N ASP A 123 8.70 7.36 -0.77
CA ASP A 123 8.25 6.81 0.51
C ASP A 123 6.91 7.40 1.03
N LEU A 124 6.27 8.27 0.27
CA LEU A 124 4.96 8.81 0.61
C LEU A 124 3.87 7.99 -0.06
N HIS A 125 3.04 7.33 0.74
CA HIS A 125 1.87 6.58 0.28
C HIS A 125 0.59 7.32 0.64
N ILE A 126 -0.26 7.59 -0.34
CA ILE A 126 -1.55 8.26 -0.15
C ILE A 126 -2.66 7.34 -0.66
N ALA A 127 -3.61 7.00 0.20
CA ALA A 127 -4.80 6.22 -0.16
C ALA A 127 -6.02 7.16 -0.30
N ILE A 128 -6.73 7.06 -1.41
CA ILE A 128 -7.88 7.90 -1.73
C ILE A 128 -9.12 7.05 -1.91
N SER A 129 -10.14 7.33 -1.10
CA SER A 129 -11.47 6.73 -1.24
C SER A 129 -12.53 7.82 -1.14
N ALA A 130 -13.32 8.01 -2.19
CA ALA A 130 -14.41 8.98 -2.23
C ALA A 130 -15.77 8.36 -1.87
N ASN A 131 -15.78 7.21 -1.18
CA ASN A 131 -16.99 6.54 -0.69
C ASN A 131 -18.14 6.55 -1.72
N ASN A 132 -17.91 5.93 -2.89
CA ASN A 132 -18.83 5.89 -4.03
C ASN A 132 -19.05 7.24 -4.79
N GLY A 133 -18.22 8.26 -4.53
CA GLY A 133 -18.22 9.52 -5.29
C GLY A 133 -17.78 9.39 -6.75
N GLY A 134 -17.45 8.17 -7.16
CA GLY A 134 -17.16 7.76 -8.53
C GLY A 134 -15.66 7.77 -8.90
N PRO A 135 -15.28 6.93 -9.87
CA PRO A 135 -13.86 6.76 -10.27
C PRO A 135 -13.22 8.03 -10.83
N ARG A 136 -14.03 8.95 -11.37
CA ARG A 136 -13.52 10.18 -11.97
C ARG A 136 -12.97 11.14 -10.93
N ILE A 137 -13.65 11.31 -9.80
CA ILE A 137 -13.16 12.20 -8.73
C ILE A 137 -11.87 11.65 -8.12
N ASN A 138 -11.78 10.35 -7.87
CA ASN A 138 -10.55 9.71 -7.40
C ASN A 138 -9.37 9.96 -8.35
N ARG A 139 -9.60 9.87 -9.67
CA ARG A 139 -8.57 10.13 -10.69
C ARG A 139 -8.10 11.59 -10.69
N LEU A 140 -9.03 12.54 -10.53
CA LEU A 140 -8.69 13.96 -10.48
C LEU A 140 -7.89 14.30 -9.23
N VAL A 141 -8.33 13.82 -8.07
CA VAL A 141 -7.62 13.99 -6.79
C VAL A 141 -6.23 13.32 -6.86
N LYS A 142 -6.15 12.11 -7.41
CA LYS A 142 -4.87 11.43 -7.61
C LYS A 142 -3.89 12.29 -8.40
N ARG A 143 -4.32 12.84 -9.55
CA ARG A 143 -3.48 13.67 -10.40
C ARG A 143 -3.05 14.95 -9.70
N ASP A 144 -3.95 15.61 -8.98
CA ASP A 144 -3.66 16.84 -8.24
C ASP A 144 -2.62 16.57 -7.15
N MET A 145 -2.80 15.52 -6.35
CA MET A 145 -1.89 15.12 -5.30
C MET A 145 -0.50 14.73 -5.83
N MET A 146 -0.43 13.98 -6.93
CA MET A 146 0.84 13.63 -7.57
C MET A 146 1.62 14.89 -7.98
N ASN A 147 0.95 15.84 -8.62
CA ASN A 147 1.60 17.09 -9.04
C ASN A 147 2.04 17.93 -7.84
N ARG A 148 1.21 18.02 -6.81
CA ARG A 148 1.44 18.87 -5.64
C ARG A 148 2.58 18.36 -4.77
N TYR A 149 2.73 17.05 -4.63
CA TYR A 149 3.66 16.43 -3.68
C TYR A 149 4.86 15.74 -4.34
N SER A 150 5.07 15.91 -5.65
CA SER A 150 6.17 15.30 -6.40
C SER A 150 7.55 15.52 -5.77
N GLU A 151 7.81 16.71 -5.25
CA GLU A 151 9.09 17.08 -4.64
C GLU A 151 9.40 16.29 -3.35
N LEU A 152 8.38 15.75 -2.69
CA LEU A 152 8.56 14.96 -1.47
C LEU A 152 9.30 13.64 -1.72
N GLN A 153 9.32 13.12 -2.96
CA GLN A 153 10.11 11.93 -3.28
C GLN A 153 11.62 12.14 -3.05
N ILE A 154 12.11 13.38 -3.14
CA ILE A 154 13.51 13.72 -2.89
C ILE A 154 13.73 14.01 -1.39
N ALA A 155 12.80 14.74 -0.77
CA ALA A 155 12.95 15.22 0.60
C ALA A 155 12.80 14.11 1.65
N ILE A 156 11.81 13.18 1.50
CA ILE A 156 11.48 12.18 2.52
C ILE A 156 12.64 11.22 2.82
N PRO A 157 13.35 10.63 1.85
CA PRO A 157 14.49 9.76 2.14
C PRO A 157 15.60 10.46 2.92
N ARG A 158 15.85 11.73 2.59
CA ARG A 158 16.86 12.56 3.27
C ARG A 158 16.43 12.90 4.70
N LEU A 159 15.16 13.27 4.88
CA LEU A 159 14.58 13.53 6.21
C LEU A 159 14.61 12.28 7.10
N LYS A 160 14.43 11.07 6.56
CA LYS A 160 14.58 9.83 7.34
C LYS A 160 15.98 9.68 7.93
N ILE A 161 17.01 9.93 7.13
CA ILE A 161 18.41 9.85 7.58
C ILE A 161 18.65 10.89 8.69
N MET A 162 18.24 12.14 8.48
CA MET A 162 18.38 13.21 9.47
C MET A 162 17.59 12.92 10.76
N ARG A 163 16.45 12.25 10.67
CA ARG A 163 15.66 11.84 11.83
C ARG A 163 16.40 10.86 12.73
N GLU A 164 17.06 9.88 12.15
CA GLU A 164 17.85 8.92 12.93
C GLU A 164 19.06 9.61 13.57
N GLU A 165 19.71 10.53 12.87
CA GLU A 165 20.79 11.34 13.43
C GLU A 165 20.34 12.21 14.61
N VAL A 166 19.24 12.94 14.46
CA VAL A 166 18.67 13.76 15.54
C VAL A 166 18.26 12.91 16.74
N LYS A 167 17.79 11.68 16.52
CA LYS A 167 17.42 10.75 17.58
C LYS A 167 18.61 10.31 18.43
N LEU A 168 19.78 10.19 17.82
CA LEU A 168 21.02 9.89 18.53
C LEU A 168 21.55 11.09 19.32
N LEU A 169 21.39 12.31 18.78
CA LEU A 169 21.89 13.54 19.38
C LEU A 169 20.98 14.10 20.48
N ILE A 170 19.68 13.89 20.37
CA ILE A 170 18.66 14.39 21.31
C ILE A 170 17.87 13.20 21.88
N PRO A 171 18.21 12.68 23.08
CA PRO A 171 17.50 11.56 23.71
C PRO A 171 16.03 11.87 24.06
N SER A 172 15.74 13.11 24.45
CA SER A 172 14.39 13.54 24.86
C SER A 172 13.42 13.60 23.67
N VAL A 173 12.24 13.00 23.83
CA VAL A 173 11.18 13.01 22.82
C VAL A 173 10.62 14.41 22.62
N GLU A 174 10.46 15.16 23.72
CA GLU A 174 9.94 16.52 23.75
C GLU A 174 10.88 17.47 23.00
N GLU A 175 12.19 17.40 23.28
CA GLU A 175 13.19 18.23 22.62
C GLU A 175 13.30 17.91 21.12
N ARG A 176 13.22 16.61 20.73
CA ARG A 176 13.16 16.23 19.31
C ARG A 176 11.93 16.80 18.62
N SER A 177 10.79 16.75 19.28
CA SER A 177 9.54 17.32 18.75
C SER A 177 9.66 18.82 18.55
N GLN A 178 10.28 19.53 19.53
CA GLN A 178 10.53 20.96 19.45
C GLN A 178 11.53 21.30 18.33
N PHE A 179 12.60 20.50 18.18
CA PHE A 179 13.57 20.67 17.10
C PHE A 179 12.87 20.63 15.73
N TRP A 180 12.06 19.60 15.47
CA TRP A 180 11.37 19.47 14.19
C TRP A 180 10.34 20.57 13.95
N ARG A 181 9.62 21.01 14.97
CA ARG A 181 8.70 22.16 14.84
C ARG A 181 9.43 23.45 14.49
N THR A 182 10.63 23.64 15.00
CA THR A 182 11.43 24.84 14.77
C THR A 182 12.06 24.87 13.38
N TYR A 183 12.58 23.73 12.91
CA TYR A 183 13.39 23.68 11.70
C TYR A 183 12.68 23.08 10.47
N LEU A 184 11.53 22.46 10.65
CA LEU A 184 10.68 21.92 9.60
C LEU A 184 9.21 22.27 9.86
N GLY A 185 8.90 23.56 9.84
CA GLY A 185 7.56 24.10 9.98
C GLY A 185 6.83 24.23 8.64
N GLU A 186 5.69 24.94 8.66
CA GLU A 186 4.84 25.12 7.47
C GLU A 186 5.59 25.86 6.34
N SER A 187 6.41 26.87 6.67
CA SER A 187 7.19 27.64 5.68
C SER A 187 8.20 26.75 4.95
N GLU A 188 8.89 25.88 5.68
CA GLU A 188 9.84 24.92 5.13
C GLU A 188 9.13 23.89 4.26
N PHE A 189 7.99 23.36 4.72
CA PHE A 189 7.17 22.45 3.93
C PHE A 189 6.73 23.07 2.61
N GLN A 190 6.23 24.31 2.62
CA GLN A 190 5.85 25.01 1.40
C GLN A 190 7.05 25.30 0.47
N ALA A 191 8.24 25.55 1.02
CA ALA A 191 9.46 25.68 0.24
C ALA A 191 9.86 24.36 -0.44
N ILE A 192 9.74 23.22 0.27
CA ILE A 192 9.96 21.90 -0.31
C ILE A 192 9.04 21.66 -1.49
N LEU A 193 7.73 21.92 -1.35
CA LEU A 193 6.76 21.74 -2.42
C LEU A 193 7.04 22.61 -3.67
N LYS A 194 7.83 23.67 -3.51
CA LYS A 194 8.30 24.55 -4.61
C LYS A 194 9.66 24.13 -5.18
N GLY A 195 10.18 22.95 -4.83
CA GLY A 195 11.47 22.46 -5.30
C GLY A 195 12.69 23.08 -4.60
N GLN A 196 12.50 23.74 -3.47
CA GLN A 196 13.58 24.41 -2.71
C GLN A 196 14.19 23.49 -1.63
N TRP A 197 14.12 22.16 -1.83
CA TRP A 197 14.69 21.19 -0.90
C TRP A 197 16.15 21.46 -0.55
N PRO A 198 17.08 21.81 -1.48
CA PRO A 198 18.47 22.03 -1.13
C PRO A 198 18.68 23.10 -0.05
N LEU A 199 17.89 24.17 -0.06
CA LEU A 199 17.97 25.22 0.95
C LEU A 199 17.50 24.73 2.33
N ILE A 200 16.46 23.91 2.34
CA ILE A 200 15.92 23.34 3.59
C ILE A 200 16.88 22.28 4.14
N GLU A 201 17.49 21.48 3.27
CA GLU A 201 18.50 20.48 3.63
C GLU A 201 19.71 21.14 4.30
N GLU A 202 20.25 22.22 3.73
CA GLU A 202 21.36 22.98 4.29
C GLU A 202 21.02 23.56 5.67
N LYS A 203 19.82 24.17 5.79
CA LYS A 203 19.32 24.70 7.07
C LYS A 203 19.26 23.62 8.15
N LEU A 204 18.75 22.44 7.81
CA LEU A 204 18.66 21.31 8.73
C LEU A 204 20.04 20.78 9.13
N HIS A 205 20.96 20.61 8.17
CA HIS A 205 22.34 20.21 8.47
C HIS A 205 23.06 21.19 9.40
N HIS A 206 22.88 22.49 9.19
CA HIS A 206 23.45 23.52 10.08
C HIS A 206 22.87 23.41 11.50
N ALA A 207 21.55 23.22 11.61
CA ALA A 207 20.92 23.07 12.91
C ALA A 207 21.40 21.81 13.66
N ILE A 208 21.53 20.69 12.97
CA ILE A 208 22.03 19.41 13.53
C ILE A 208 23.50 19.55 13.97
N SER A 209 24.33 20.19 13.16
CA SER A 209 25.75 20.49 13.50
C SER A 209 25.87 21.34 14.76
N GLY A 210 24.95 22.32 14.94
CA GLY A 210 24.90 23.17 16.12
C GLY A 210 24.58 22.40 17.43
N ILE A 211 23.93 21.24 17.35
CA ILE A 211 23.70 20.37 18.51
C ILE A 211 24.99 19.63 18.88
N ARG A 212 25.70 19.07 17.88
CA ARG A 212 26.98 18.36 18.09
C ARG A 212 28.05 19.19 18.80
N THR A 213 28.06 20.52 18.57
CA THR A 213 29.04 21.42 19.18
C THR A 213 28.69 21.84 20.61
N LYS A 214 27.47 21.56 21.07
CA LYS A 214 27.00 21.89 22.43
C LYS A 214 26.96 20.66 23.38
N SER A 215 27.14 19.45 22.82
CA SER A 215 27.29 18.21 23.57
C SER A 215 28.74 17.87 23.79
#